data_09dd97518c3249bb59042ba66080c962
#
_entry.id   09dd97518c3249bb59042ba66080c962
#
_cell.length_a   1.000
_cell.length_b   1.000
_cell.length_c   1.000
_cell.angle_alpha   90.00
_cell.angle_beta   90.00
_cell.angle_gamma   90.00
#
_symmetry.space_group_name_H-M   'P 1'
#
loop_
_entity.id
_entity.type
_entity.pdbx_description
1 polymer ?
#
loop_
_entity_poly.entity_id
_entity_poly.type
_entity_poly.pdbx_seq_one_letter_code
_entity_poly.pdbx_strand_id
1 'polypeptide(L)'
;MSRPSPERGLTLLELVAVMAIFALVAVMGLQALSGMMRARDRLTVADEEAAALARGLTLLRADLKSASGAAFWPPGTPDPEPPLLDQSAEDGWLALTTAGRAVLPEASLAGEERVIWRHDRQGDRLLRQVWPVLRPASVQARASETEIFDRIAGFQIRSYAGAEEGWIDGWGQPEPLARTTLPKAVEVRIDSERYGPLRVMVAWP
;
A
#
# COMPACT_ATOMS: atom_id res chain seq x y z
N MET A 1 -7.62 -3.46 88.24
CA MET A 1 -7.91 -2.06 87.87
C MET A 1 -7.24 -1.81 86.56
N SER A 2 -7.96 -1.93 85.41
CA SER A 2 -7.47 -1.66 84.08
C SER A 2 -7.61 -0.19 83.80
N ARG A 3 -6.51 0.46 83.43
CA ARG A 3 -6.52 1.87 83.02
C ARG A 3 -7.16 2.01 81.64
N PRO A 4 -8.13 2.92 81.40
CA PRO A 4 -8.64 3.15 80.07
C PRO A 4 -7.55 3.82 79.24
N SER A 5 -7.29 3.27 78.03
CA SER A 5 -6.41 3.85 77.06
C SER A 5 -7.02 5.17 76.57
N PRO A 6 -6.24 6.27 76.37
CA PRO A 6 -6.78 7.50 75.84
C PRO A 6 -7.19 7.29 74.40
N GLU A 7 -8.47 7.41 74.08
CA GLU A 7 -8.96 7.49 72.68
C GLU A 7 -8.40 8.79 72.05
N ARG A 8 -7.46 8.62 71.13
CA ARG A 8 -6.96 9.74 70.32
C ARG A 8 -7.94 9.98 69.19
N GLY A 9 -8.74 11.03 69.29
CA GLY A 9 -9.58 11.50 68.19
C GLY A 9 -8.70 12.03 67.06
N LEU A 10 -9.10 11.76 65.79
CA LEU A 10 -8.49 12.34 64.61
C LEU A 10 -8.64 13.88 64.63
N THR A 11 -7.55 14.58 64.42
CA THR A 11 -7.60 16.05 64.24
C THR A 11 -8.16 16.42 62.88
N LEU A 12 -8.83 17.56 62.79
CA LEU A 12 -9.37 18.10 61.52
C LEU A 12 -8.26 18.26 60.48
N LEU A 13 -7.05 18.63 60.92
CA LEU A 13 -5.88 18.77 60.06
C LEU A 13 -5.43 17.42 59.44
N GLU A 14 -5.48 16.36 60.23
CA GLU A 14 -5.10 15.03 59.79
C GLU A 14 -6.07 14.46 58.76
N LEU A 15 -7.37 14.74 58.93
CA LEU A 15 -8.43 14.42 57.94
C LEU A 15 -8.21 15.15 56.61
N VAL A 16 -7.89 16.45 56.67
CA VAL A 16 -7.63 17.27 55.46
C VAL A 16 -6.36 16.79 54.75
N ALA A 17 -5.31 16.45 55.49
CA ALA A 17 -4.07 15.90 54.93
C ALA A 17 -4.30 14.56 54.20
N VAL A 18 -5.07 13.65 54.82
CA VAL A 18 -5.40 12.38 54.19
C VAL A 18 -6.24 12.56 52.94
N MET A 19 -7.21 13.46 52.95
CA MET A 19 -8.03 13.79 51.74
C MET A 19 -7.19 14.41 50.65
N ALA A 20 -6.22 15.27 50.98
CA ALA A 20 -5.30 15.87 49.99
C ALA A 20 -4.40 14.79 49.32
N ILE A 21 -3.83 13.88 50.11
CA ILE A 21 -3.05 12.79 49.60
C ILE A 21 -3.90 11.87 48.73
N PHE A 22 -5.11 11.53 49.15
CA PHE A 22 -6.01 10.68 48.36
C PHE A 22 -6.39 11.34 47.03
N ALA A 23 -6.70 12.64 47.04
CA ALA A 23 -6.98 13.40 45.83
C ALA A 23 -5.77 13.40 44.86
N LEU A 24 -4.57 13.59 45.41
CA LEU A 24 -3.32 13.53 44.58
C LEU A 24 -3.13 12.17 43.92
N VAL A 25 -3.28 11.08 44.68
CA VAL A 25 -3.15 9.71 44.15
C VAL A 25 -4.24 9.45 43.11
N ALA A 26 -5.47 9.91 43.34
CA ALA A 26 -6.56 9.76 42.37
C ALA A 26 -6.25 10.48 41.04
N VAL A 27 -5.75 11.73 41.12
CA VAL A 27 -5.32 12.49 39.93
C VAL A 27 -4.17 11.81 39.19
N MET A 28 -3.18 11.31 39.91
CA MET A 28 -2.07 10.58 39.29
C MET A 28 -2.55 9.30 38.60
N GLY A 29 -3.46 8.55 39.21
CA GLY A 29 -4.07 7.36 38.62
C GLY A 29 -4.84 7.69 37.33
N LEU A 30 -5.62 8.77 37.33
CA LEU A 30 -6.36 9.24 36.16
C LEU A 30 -5.43 9.69 35.03
N GLN A 31 -4.35 10.38 35.37
CA GLN A 31 -3.33 10.81 34.39
C GLN A 31 -2.62 9.59 33.76
N ALA A 32 -2.26 8.58 34.56
CA ALA A 32 -1.65 7.36 34.07
C ALA A 32 -2.60 6.60 33.12
N LEU A 33 -3.87 6.46 33.47
CA LEU A 33 -4.87 5.82 32.63
C LEU A 33 -5.06 6.59 31.29
N SER A 34 -5.19 7.93 31.39
CA SER A 34 -5.29 8.76 30.19
C SER A 34 -4.05 8.69 29.29
N GLY A 35 -2.85 8.55 29.88
CA GLY A 35 -1.61 8.35 29.15
C GLY A 35 -1.60 6.99 28.40
N MET A 36 -2.07 5.95 29.06
CA MET A 36 -2.17 4.60 28.48
C MET A 36 -3.17 4.54 27.33
N MET A 37 -4.33 5.20 27.46
CA MET A 37 -5.31 5.29 26.37
C MET A 37 -4.73 6.01 25.14
N ARG A 38 -4.08 7.15 25.32
CA ARG A 38 -3.42 7.86 24.20
C ARG A 38 -2.31 7.05 23.55
N ALA A 39 -1.54 6.29 24.32
CA ALA A 39 -0.52 5.40 23.78
C ALA A 39 -1.13 4.27 22.95
N ARG A 40 -2.20 3.65 23.44
CA ARG A 40 -2.96 2.64 22.71
C ARG A 40 -3.49 3.16 21.38
N ASP A 41 -4.13 4.34 21.39
CA ASP A 41 -4.71 4.93 20.17
C ASP A 41 -3.63 5.18 19.10
N ARG A 42 -2.45 5.67 19.50
CA ARG A 42 -1.32 5.85 18.60
C ARG A 42 -0.81 4.53 18.01
N LEU A 43 -0.74 3.48 18.82
CA LEU A 43 -0.32 2.15 18.34
C LEU A 43 -1.34 1.58 17.36
N THR A 44 -2.64 1.71 17.64
CA THR A 44 -3.69 1.24 16.73
C THR A 44 -3.59 1.91 15.36
N VAL A 45 -3.42 3.23 15.32
CA VAL A 45 -3.25 3.96 14.05
C VAL A 45 -1.99 3.49 13.31
N ALA A 46 -0.86 3.33 14.02
CA ALA A 46 0.38 2.85 13.39
C ALA A 46 0.25 1.43 12.83
N ASP A 47 -0.45 0.54 13.54
CA ASP A 47 -0.70 -0.84 13.10
C ASP A 47 -1.62 -0.87 11.85
N GLU A 48 -2.68 -0.05 11.83
CA GLU A 48 -3.58 0.06 10.66
C GLU A 48 -2.84 0.53 9.41
N GLU A 49 -1.97 1.52 9.55
CA GLU A 49 -1.16 2.05 8.47
C GLU A 49 -0.11 1.04 7.97
N ALA A 50 0.57 0.34 8.88
CA ALA A 50 1.51 -0.72 8.52
C ALA A 50 0.80 -1.88 7.80
N ALA A 51 -0.40 -2.24 8.25
CA ALA A 51 -1.22 -3.25 7.58
C ALA A 51 -1.70 -2.79 6.19
N ALA A 52 -2.04 -1.52 6.01
CA ALA A 52 -2.40 -0.95 4.71
C ALA A 52 -1.21 -1.01 3.74
N LEU A 53 -0.02 -0.61 4.19
CA LEU A 53 1.21 -0.72 3.40
C LEU A 53 1.49 -2.17 2.98
N ALA A 54 1.43 -3.11 3.92
CA ALA A 54 1.67 -4.52 3.64
C ALA A 54 0.67 -5.09 2.62
N ARG A 55 -0.61 -4.73 2.71
CA ARG A 55 -1.64 -5.11 1.73
C ARG A 55 -1.33 -4.55 0.34
N GLY A 56 -0.98 -3.26 0.25
CA GLY A 56 -0.66 -2.61 -1.01
C GLY A 56 0.56 -3.23 -1.70
N LEU A 57 1.65 -3.48 -0.95
CA LEU A 57 2.85 -4.14 -1.48
C LEU A 57 2.57 -5.59 -1.89
N THR A 58 1.72 -6.30 -1.15
CA THR A 58 1.30 -7.66 -1.50
C THR A 58 0.48 -7.66 -2.80
N LEU A 59 -0.41 -6.69 -2.98
CA LEU A 59 -1.19 -6.53 -4.19
C LEU A 59 -0.31 -6.22 -5.40
N LEU A 60 0.61 -5.26 -5.28
CA LEU A 60 1.57 -4.94 -6.33
C LEU A 60 2.41 -6.16 -6.72
N ARG A 61 2.93 -6.89 -5.73
CA ARG A 61 3.70 -8.11 -5.98
C ARG A 61 2.86 -9.21 -6.63
N ALA A 62 1.59 -9.33 -6.26
CA ALA A 62 0.67 -10.29 -6.86
C ALA A 62 0.40 -9.95 -8.33
N ASP A 63 0.12 -8.68 -8.66
CA ASP A 63 -0.06 -8.22 -10.03
C ASP A 63 1.18 -8.53 -10.88
N LEU A 64 2.37 -8.16 -10.38
CA LEU A 64 3.62 -8.43 -11.09
C LEU A 64 3.87 -9.94 -11.29
N LYS A 65 3.64 -10.77 -10.27
CA LYS A 65 3.84 -12.23 -10.36
C LYS A 65 2.86 -12.92 -11.31
N SER A 66 1.65 -12.37 -11.44
CA SER A 66 0.62 -12.91 -12.33
C SER A 66 0.71 -12.33 -13.75
N ALA A 67 1.75 -11.57 -14.08
CA ALA A 67 1.92 -11.02 -15.41
C ALA A 67 1.91 -12.11 -16.48
N SER A 68 1.13 -11.89 -17.54
CA SER A 68 1.03 -12.78 -18.71
C SER A 68 1.56 -12.10 -19.95
N GLY A 69 1.92 -12.89 -20.95
CA GLY A 69 2.45 -12.41 -22.24
C GLY A 69 1.38 -11.92 -23.23
N ALA A 70 0.11 -11.83 -22.81
CA ALA A 70 -0.97 -11.44 -23.71
C ALA A 70 -1.00 -9.91 -23.94
N ALA A 71 -1.20 -9.53 -25.19
CA ALA A 71 -1.33 -8.12 -25.59
C ALA A 71 -2.69 -7.56 -25.20
N PHE A 72 -2.75 -6.25 -24.97
CA PHE A 72 -3.96 -5.50 -24.69
C PHE A 72 -4.39 -4.70 -25.93
N TRP A 73 -5.68 -4.65 -26.23
CA TRP A 73 -6.26 -3.85 -27.33
C TRP A 73 -7.09 -2.70 -26.76
N PRO A 74 -6.52 -1.49 -26.65
CA PRO A 74 -7.29 -0.32 -26.19
C PRO A 74 -8.48 -0.03 -27.11
N PRO A 75 -9.61 0.41 -26.59
CA PRO A 75 -10.76 0.76 -27.43
C PRO A 75 -10.42 1.95 -28.33
N GLY A 76 -10.73 1.84 -29.63
CA GLY A 76 -10.52 2.90 -30.61
C GLY A 76 -9.11 2.96 -31.24
N THR A 77 -8.20 2.05 -30.87
CA THR A 77 -6.88 1.92 -31.51
C THR A 77 -6.79 0.62 -32.30
N PRO A 78 -6.19 0.62 -33.51
CA PRO A 78 -6.01 -0.59 -34.30
C PRO A 78 -4.90 -1.50 -33.74
N ASP A 79 -3.89 -0.91 -33.10
CA ASP A 79 -2.68 -1.61 -32.69
C ASP A 79 -2.77 -2.05 -31.23
N PRO A 80 -2.31 -3.27 -30.92
CA PRO A 80 -2.25 -3.75 -29.53
C PRO A 80 -1.09 -3.11 -28.77
N GLU A 81 -1.30 -2.90 -27.46
CA GLU A 81 -0.24 -2.59 -26.52
C GLU A 81 0.47 -3.87 -26.05
N PRO A 82 1.78 -3.81 -25.77
CA PRO A 82 2.54 -4.93 -25.25
C PRO A 82 2.04 -5.37 -23.86
N PRO A 83 2.35 -6.61 -23.45
CA PRO A 83 1.90 -7.16 -22.18
C PRO A 83 2.41 -6.37 -20.97
N LEU A 84 3.55 -5.74 -21.06
CA LEU A 84 4.07 -4.78 -20.09
C LEU A 84 4.47 -3.50 -20.82
N LEU A 85 3.96 -2.37 -20.35
CA LEU A 85 4.26 -1.05 -20.86
C LEU A 85 4.62 -0.14 -19.69
N ASP A 86 5.87 0.29 -19.65
CA ASP A 86 6.42 1.14 -18.60
C ASP A 86 6.63 2.56 -19.14
N GLN A 87 5.86 3.49 -18.60
CA GLN A 87 6.01 4.94 -18.80
C GLN A 87 6.16 5.66 -17.45
N SER A 88 6.75 4.99 -16.47
CA SER A 88 6.90 5.54 -15.13
C SER A 88 7.81 6.76 -15.08
N ALA A 89 8.84 6.82 -15.93
CA ALA A 89 9.77 7.94 -16.00
C ALA A 89 9.11 9.23 -16.54
N GLU A 90 8.27 9.12 -17.56
CA GLU A 90 7.65 10.27 -18.25
C GLU A 90 6.30 10.62 -17.62
N ASP A 91 5.37 9.68 -17.68
CA ASP A 91 3.97 9.89 -17.33
C ASP A 91 3.58 9.31 -15.95
N GLY A 92 4.51 8.62 -15.27
CA GLY A 92 4.29 8.10 -13.94
C GLY A 92 3.37 6.87 -13.89
N TRP A 93 3.30 6.03 -14.94
CA TRP A 93 2.46 4.86 -14.92
C TRP A 93 3.12 3.59 -15.49
N LEU A 94 2.63 2.45 -15.01
CA LEU A 94 2.95 1.11 -15.47
C LEU A 94 1.65 0.40 -15.82
N ALA A 95 1.58 -0.21 -16.99
CA ALA A 95 0.48 -1.09 -17.36
C ALA A 95 1.01 -2.50 -17.62
N LEU A 96 0.31 -3.51 -17.12
CA LEU A 96 0.67 -4.91 -17.32
C LEU A 96 -0.59 -5.77 -17.51
N THR A 97 -0.48 -6.78 -18.37
CA THR A 97 -1.49 -7.82 -18.49
C THR A 97 -1.24 -8.86 -17.42
N THR A 98 -2.27 -9.23 -16.67
CA THR A 98 -2.20 -10.25 -15.63
C THR A 98 -3.11 -11.41 -15.95
N ALA A 99 -2.69 -12.62 -15.60
CA ALA A 99 -3.59 -13.76 -15.56
C ALA A 99 -4.59 -13.52 -14.42
N GLY A 100 -5.88 -13.37 -14.78
CA GLY A 100 -6.93 -12.99 -13.84
C GLY A 100 -6.98 -13.91 -12.63
N ARG A 101 -7.43 -13.36 -11.50
CA ARG A 101 -7.68 -14.14 -10.29
C ARG A 101 -8.70 -15.24 -10.61
N ALA A 102 -8.47 -16.46 -10.15
CA ALA A 102 -9.46 -17.51 -10.14
C ALA A 102 -10.71 -17.00 -9.38
N VAL A 103 -11.70 -16.53 -10.11
CA VAL A 103 -13.00 -16.13 -9.57
C VAL A 103 -13.86 -17.37 -9.60
N LEU A 104 -13.99 -18.04 -8.46
CA LEU A 104 -14.83 -19.22 -8.17
C LEU A 104 -14.52 -20.48 -9.02
N PRO A 105 -14.61 -21.69 -8.43
CA PRO A 105 -14.32 -22.96 -9.12
C PRO A 105 -15.22 -23.25 -10.32
N GLU A 106 -16.36 -22.57 -10.45
CA GLU A 106 -17.35 -22.75 -11.51
C GLU A 106 -17.18 -21.80 -12.71
N ALA A 107 -16.39 -20.71 -12.57
CA ALA A 107 -16.06 -19.83 -13.67
C ALA A 107 -14.75 -20.30 -14.32
N SER A 108 -14.86 -21.17 -15.32
CA SER A 108 -13.71 -21.73 -16.05
C SER A 108 -13.00 -20.73 -16.99
N LEU A 109 -13.14 -19.45 -16.76
CA LEU A 109 -12.44 -18.38 -17.44
C LEU A 109 -11.72 -17.57 -16.37
N ALA A 110 -10.50 -18.00 -16.02
CA ALA A 110 -9.48 -17.09 -15.51
C ALA A 110 -9.25 -16.05 -16.61
N GLY A 111 -10.06 -15.00 -16.63
CA GLY A 111 -9.95 -13.94 -17.61
C GLY A 111 -8.66 -13.18 -17.37
N GLU A 112 -7.90 -12.96 -18.44
CA GLU A 112 -6.80 -12.01 -18.38
C GLU A 112 -7.36 -10.60 -18.24
N GLU A 113 -6.68 -9.78 -17.44
CA GLU A 113 -7.04 -8.39 -17.19
C GLU A 113 -5.84 -7.47 -17.44
N ARG A 114 -6.10 -6.20 -17.75
CA ARG A 114 -5.06 -5.18 -17.83
C ARG A 114 -5.07 -4.36 -16.56
N VAL A 115 -3.97 -4.36 -15.83
CA VAL A 115 -3.79 -3.58 -14.60
C VAL A 115 -2.90 -2.38 -14.91
N ILE A 116 -3.30 -1.22 -14.41
CA ILE A 116 -2.56 0.04 -14.53
C ILE A 116 -2.25 0.55 -13.13
N TRP A 117 -0.98 0.78 -12.86
CA TRP A 117 -0.49 1.49 -11.68
C TRP A 117 -0.08 2.88 -12.10
N ARG A 118 -0.67 3.91 -11.52
CA ARG A 118 -0.43 5.30 -11.89
C ARG A 118 -0.08 6.14 -10.67
N HIS A 119 1.00 6.89 -10.77
CA HIS A 119 1.41 7.90 -9.81
C HIS A 119 0.71 9.22 -10.11
N ASP A 120 -0.24 9.58 -9.27
CA ASP A 120 -0.86 10.91 -9.27
C ASP A 120 0.06 11.89 -8.54
N ARG A 121 0.92 12.57 -9.31
CA ARG A 121 1.91 13.51 -8.78
C ARG A 121 1.29 14.77 -8.14
N GLN A 122 0.03 15.10 -8.45
CA GLN A 122 -0.66 16.23 -7.83
C GLN A 122 -1.27 15.89 -6.48
N GLY A 123 -1.69 14.65 -6.32
CA GLY A 123 -2.25 14.13 -5.08
C GLY A 123 -1.28 13.29 -4.25
N ASP A 124 -0.02 13.14 -4.69
CA ASP A 124 1.01 12.31 -4.04
C ASP A 124 0.52 10.88 -3.73
N ARG A 125 -0.18 10.26 -4.70
CA ARG A 125 -0.85 8.98 -4.53
C ARG A 125 -0.46 7.98 -5.60
N LEU A 126 -0.39 6.71 -5.22
CA LEU A 126 -0.29 5.62 -6.19
C LEU A 126 -1.65 4.94 -6.32
N LEU A 127 -2.19 5.00 -7.51
CA LEU A 127 -3.51 4.53 -7.89
C LEU A 127 -3.40 3.24 -8.69
N ARG A 128 -4.37 2.34 -8.50
CA ARG A 128 -4.53 1.12 -9.29
C ARG A 128 -5.85 1.13 -10.03
N GLN A 129 -5.81 0.77 -11.31
CA GLN A 129 -6.97 0.68 -12.17
C GLN A 129 -6.95 -0.63 -12.98
N VAL A 130 -8.12 -1.15 -13.32
CA VAL A 130 -8.24 -2.44 -14.01
C VAL A 130 -9.17 -2.33 -15.22
N TRP A 131 -8.75 -2.94 -16.32
CA TRP A 131 -9.60 -3.32 -17.42
C TRP A 131 -9.89 -4.82 -17.26
N PRO A 132 -11.15 -5.21 -17.04
CA PRO A 132 -11.50 -6.60 -16.74
C PRO A 132 -11.37 -7.55 -17.93
N VAL A 133 -11.12 -7.01 -19.13
CA VAL A 133 -10.92 -7.76 -20.37
C VAL A 133 -9.84 -7.12 -21.22
N LEU A 134 -9.14 -7.91 -22.05
CA LEU A 134 -8.06 -7.42 -22.89
C LEU A 134 -8.52 -6.74 -24.18
N ARG A 135 -9.80 -6.88 -24.56
CA ARG A 135 -10.41 -6.23 -25.71
C ARG A 135 -11.73 -5.56 -25.29
N PRO A 136 -11.64 -4.44 -24.55
CA PRO A 136 -12.83 -3.74 -24.12
C PRO A 136 -13.53 -3.06 -25.32
N ALA A 137 -14.84 -3.11 -25.35
CA ALA A 137 -15.62 -2.48 -26.40
C ALA A 137 -15.63 -0.94 -26.30
N SER A 138 -15.38 -0.40 -25.12
CA SER A 138 -15.40 1.03 -24.87
C SER A 138 -14.56 1.42 -23.64
N VAL A 139 -14.26 2.71 -23.51
CA VAL A 139 -13.50 3.28 -22.38
C VAL A 139 -14.23 3.09 -21.05
N GLN A 140 -15.56 3.00 -21.08
CA GLN A 140 -16.41 2.82 -19.90
C GLN A 140 -16.26 1.43 -19.24
N ALA A 141 -15.69 0.46 -19.96
CA ALA A 141 -15.39 -0.87 -19.39
C ALA A 141 -14.28 -0.85 -18.32
N ARG A 142 -13.56 0.25 -18.22
CA ARG A 142 -12.49 0.45 -17.25
C ARG A 142 -13.07 0.66 -15.84
N ALA A 143 -12.56 -0.09 -14.87
CA ALA A 143 -12.94 0.10 -13.46
C ALA A 143 -12.49 1.47 -12.94
N SER A 144 -13.13 1.95 -11.88
CA SER A 144 -12.69 3.16 -11.19
C SER A 144 -11.27 2.99 -10.63
N GLU A 145 -10.52 4.08 -10.59
CA GLU A 145 -9.23 4.10 -9.91
C GLU A 145 -9.41 3.89 -8.41
N THR A 146 -8.52 3.10 -7.84
CA THR A 146 -8.47 2.84 -6.39
C THR A 146 -7.15 3.33 -5.85
N GLU A 147 -7.19 4.17 -4.83
CA GLU A 147 -5.99 4.59 -4.11
C GLU A 147 -5.43 3.42 -3.31
N ILE A 148 -4.14 3.13 -3.50
CA ILE A 148 -3.44 2.04 -2.79
C ILE A 148 -2.44 2.61 -1.79
N PHE A 149 -1.75 3.68 -2.16
CA PHE A 149 -0.79 4.36 -1.29
C PHE A 149 -0.99 5.88 -1.37
N ASP A 150 -0.89 6.52 -0.22
CA ASP A 150 -0.79 7.97 -0.05
C ASP A 150 0.67 8.41 0.19
N ARG A 151 0.92 9.70 0.07
CA ARG A 151 2.23 10.33 0.35
C ARG A 151 3.39 9.65 -0.38
N ILE A 152 3.22 9.54 -1.71
CA ILE A 152 4.20 8.96 -2.63
C ILE A 152 4.87 10.09 -3.41
N ALA A 153 6.15 10.30 -3.15
CA ALA A 153 6.97 11.29 -3.84
C ALA A 153 7.54 10.78 -5.18
N GLY A 154 7.69 9.45 -5.34
CA GLY A 154 8.25 8.87 -6.55
C GLY A 154 7.75 7.47 -6.84
N PHE A 155 7.64 7.16 -8.14
CA PHE A 155 7.30 5.84 -8.66
C PHE A 155 8.11 5.59 -9.92
N GLN A 156 8.99 4.60 -9.89
CA GLN A 156 9.90 4.27 -10.98
C GLN A 156 9.97 2.77 -11.18
N ILE A 157 10.12 2.36 -12.42
CA ILE A 157 10.26 0.96 -12.81
C ILE A 157 11.55 0.80 -13.58
N ARG A 158 12.24 -0.32 -13.35
CA ARG A 158 13.37 -0.76 -14.14
C ARG A 158 13.14 -2.20 -14.56
N SER A 159 13.44 -2.49 -15.81
CA SER A 159 13.26 -3.79 -16.43
C SER A 159 14.60 -4.44 -16.74
N TYR A 160 14.76 -5.73 -16.42
CA TYR A 160 15.95 -6.48 -16.76
C TYR A 160 15.78 -7.17 -18.12
N ALA A 161 16.51 -6.67 -19.10
CA ALA A 161 16.44 -7.18 -20.47
C ALA A 161 17.28 -8.44 -20.72
N GLY A 162 18.21 -8.75 -19.83
CA GLY A 162 19.10 -9.90 -19.94
C GLY A 162 20.55 -9.53 -19.65
N ALA A 163 21.48 -10.52 -19.82
CA ALA A 163 22.87 -10.34 -19.46
C ALA A 163 23.61 -9.30 -20.33
N GLU A 164 23.17 -9.12 -21.57
CA GLU A 164 23.83 -8.21 -22.51
C GLU A 164 23.45 -6.75 -22.29
N GLU A 165 22.17 -6.48 -22.03
CA GLU A 165 21.64 -5.12 -21.86
C GLU A 165 21.49 -4.70 -20.38
N GLY A 166 21.38 -5.66 -19.46
CA GLY A 166 21.24 -5.39 -18.03
C GLY A 166 19.89 -4.79 -17.66
N TRP A 167 19.92 -3.86 -16.70
CA TRP A 167 18.76 -3.10 -16.24
C TRP A 167 18.57 -1.84 -17.06
N ILE A 168 17.37 -1.65 -17.61
CA ILE A 168 16.98 -0.50 -18.43
C ILE A 168 15.75 0.18 -17.82
N ASP A 169 15.61 1.45 -18.09
CA ASP A 169 14.41 2.23 -17.78
C ASP A 169 13.45 2.17 -18.97
N GLY A 170 12.16 2.03 -18.71
CA GLY A 170 11.15 1.83 -19.74
C GLY A 170 11.09 0.38 -20.26
N TRP A 171 9.92 0.00 -20.76
CA TRP A 171 9.68 -1.28 -21.42
C TRP A 171 8.42 -1.22 -22.26
N GLY A 172 8.44 -1.85 -23.43
CA GLY A 172 7.27 -1.94 -24.31
C GLY A 172 6.96 -0.66 -25.06
N GLN A 173 7.79 0.37 -24.97
CA GLN A 173 7.61 1.60 -25.73
C GLN A 173 7.88 1.38 -27.24
N PRO A 174 7.23 2.13 -28.13
CA PRO A 174 7.30 1.88 -29.58
C PRO A 174 8.68 2.13 -30.19
N GLU A 175 9.57 2.89 -29.55
CA GLU A 175 10.92 3.15 -30.08
C GLU A 175 12.01 3.00 -29.02
N PRO A 176 13.26 2.56 -29.39
CA PRO A 176 13.68 2.18 -30.74
C PRO A 176 13.32 0.74 -31.13
N LEU A 177 12.86 -0.09 -30.19
CA LEU A 177 12.45 -1.48 -30.42
C LEU A 177 11.25 -1.81 -29.56
N ALA A 178 10.07 -1.92 -30.19
CA ALA A 178 8.86 -2.38 -29.50
C ALA A 178 9.10 -3.76 -28.88
N ARG A 179 9.21 -3.80 -27.55
CA ARG A 179 9.37 -5.05 -26.79
C ARG A 179 7.99 -5.63 -26.50
N THR A 180 7.62 -6.64 -27.28
CA THR A 180 6.30 -7.28 -27.20
C THR A 180 6.23 -8.43 -26.21
N THR A 181 7.32 -8.72 -25.51
CA THR A 181 7.41 -9.78 -24.50
C THR A 181 7.61 -9.18 -23.11
N LEU A 182 7.44 -10.00 -22.08
CA LEU A 182 7.81 -9.59 -20.71
C LEU A 182 9.33 -9.51 -20.56
N PRO A 183 9.86 -8.59 -19.72
CA PRO A 183 11.27 -8.60 -19.34
C PRO A 183 11.56 -9.84 -18.48
N LYS A 184 12.84 -10.17 -18.28
CA LYS A 184 13.23 -11.29 -17.40
C LYS A 184 13.00 -10.98 -15.91
N ALA A 185 13.06 -9.72 -15.55
CA ALA A 185 12.72 -9.25 -14.21
C ALA A 185 12.29 -7.79 -14.26
N VAL A 186 11.56 -7.36 -13.22
CA VAL A 186 11.19 -5.97 -13.01
C VAL A 186 11.50 -5.57 -11.57
N GLU A 187 12.00 -4.36 -11.40
CA GLU A 187 12.15 -3.69 -10.12
C GLU A 187 11.24 -2.46 -10.10
N VAL A 188 10.34 -2.42 -9.14
CA VAL A 188 9.49 -1.26 -8.85
C VAL A 188 10.03 -0.56 -7.62
N ARG A 189 10.30 0.74 -7.74
CA ARG A 189 10.72 1.64 -6.65
C ARG A 189 9.62 2.62 -6.38
N ILE A 190 9.28 2.75 -5.10
CA ILE A 190 8.27 3.66 -4.60
C ILE A 190 8.92 4.49 -3.50
N ASP A 191 9.00 5.79 -3.69
CA ASP A 191 9.53 6.71 -2.68
C ASP A 191 8.37 7.22 -1.83
N SER A 192 8.21 6.63 -0.65
CA SER A 192 7.20 7.04 0.32
C SER A 192 7.80 8.08 1.27
N GLU A 193 7.11 9.20 1.45
CA GLU A 193 7.52 10.23 2.42
C GLU A 193 7.55 9.69 3.86
N ARG A 194 6.72 8.72 4.15
CA ARG A 194 6.56 8.15 5.49
C ARG A 194 7.50 6.98 5.77
N TYR A 195 7.66 6.07 4.80
CA TYR A 195 8.39 4.81 4.97
C TYR A 195 9.75 4.82 4.28
N GLY A 196 10.08 5.91 3.57
CA GLY A 196 11.28 5.98 2.74
C GLY A 196 11.18 5.14 1.47
N PRO A 197 12.30 4.78 0.86
CA PRO A 197 12.32 4.04 -0.39
C PRO A 197 11.91 2.58 -0.20
N LEU A 198 10.86 2.19 -0.87
CA LEU A 198 10.34 0.82 -0.93
C LEU A 198 10.74 0.18 -2.27
N ARG A 199 11.04 -1.11 -2.25
CA ARG A 199 11.44 -1.85 -3.44
C ARG A 199 10.69 -3.17 -3.54
N VAL A 200 10.12 -3.43 -4.71
CA VAL A 200 9.53 -4.71 -5.08
C VAL A 200 10.23 -5.22 -6.32
N MET A 201 10.73 -6.46 -6.27
CA MET A 201 11.37 -7.11 -7.40
C MET A 201 10.65 -8.43 -7.71
N VAL A 202 10.42 -8.68 -8.99
CA VAL A 202 9.86 -9.93 -9.49
C VAL A 202 10.64 -10.35 -10.73
N ALA A 203 10.96 -11.65 -10.82
CA ALA A 203 11.57 -12.27 -11.99
C ALA A 203 10.58 -13.26 -12.59
N TRP A 204 10.60 -13.34 -13.93
CA TRP A 204 9.87 -14.35 -14.70
C TRP A 204 10.85 -15.35 -15.31
N PRO A 205 10.45 -16.63 -15.38
CA PRO A 205 11.29 -17.70 -15.94
C PRO A 205 11.56 -17.54 -17.44
#